data_eeecff0e6bb756fec7bb6706dd317d7c
#
_entry.id   eeecff0e6bb756fec7bb6706dd317d7c
#
_cell.length_a   1.000
_cell.length_b   1.000
_cell.length_c   1.000
_cell.angle_alpha   90.00
_cell.angle_beta   90.00
_cell.angle_gamma   90.00
#
_symmetry.space_group_name_H-M   'P 1'
#
loop_
_entity.id
_entity.type
_entity.pdbx_description
1 polymer ?
#
loop_
_entity_poly.entity_id
_entity_poly.type
_entity_poly.pdbx_seq_one_letter_code
_entity_poly.pdbx_strand_id
1 'polypeptide(L)'
;MKKRTSLKKGILFALIIAALGYISYDLYMDYQAGSPISLFGPRTRIIECEDCEGSGEITYICSECDGEGVVDCPECDGTGKHKCLFCFGEGKEECYRCHGSGRKECSNCSGSGHDLWGERCSWCDGTGQERCSSCSGTGYEECMNCFGRGYKPCFECDGEGTLLCEECDGEGQITMTCPNCDGAGEIEVSR
;
A
#
# COMPACT_ATOMS: atom_id res chain seq x y z
N MET A 1 63.13 -65.83 18.10
CA MET A 1 61.78 -65.12 18.16
C MET A 1 61.79 -63.64 18.59
N LYS A 2 62.97 -62.95 18.70
CA LYS A 2 63.03 -61.52 19.16
C LYS A 2 62.89 -60.43 18.06
N LYS A 3 63.00 -60.75 16.76
CA LYS A 3 62.96 -59.74 15.68
C LYS A 3 61.55 -59.26 15.27
N ARG A 4 60.54 -60.11 15.49
CA ARG A 4 59.13 -59.75 15.09
C ARG A 4 58.40 -58.66 15.99
N THR A 5 58.82 -58.62 17.27
CA THR A 5 58.28 -57.68 18.25
C THR A 5 58.86 -56.26 18.10
N SER A 6 60.07 -56.11 17.60
CA SER A 6 60.75 -54.84 17.36
C SER A 6 60.11 -54.10 16.13
N LEU A 7 59.80 -54.85 15.05
CA LEU A 7 59.20 -54.29 13.84
C LEU A 7 57.75 -53.76 14.07
N LYS A 8 56.97 -54.52 14.87
CA LYS A 8 55.63 -54.09 15.24
C LYS A 8 55.61 -52.79 16.09
N LYS A 9 56.59 -52.66 17.02
CA LYS A 9 56.77 -51.44 17.83
C LYS A 9 57.17 -50.22 16.96
N GLY A 10 58.08 -50.45 15.98
CA GLY A 10 58.48 -49.40 15.04
C GLY A 10 57.34 -48.89 14.16
N ILE A 11 56.55 -49.81 13.65
CA ILE A 11 55.36 -49.47 12.84
C ILE A 11 54.31 -48.69 13.68
N LEU A 12 54.03 -49.14 14.91
CA LEU A 12 53.11 -48.49 15.82
C LEU A 12 53.59 -47.06 16.16
N PHE A 13 54.87 -46.87 16.40
CA PHE A 13 55.49 -45.60 16.71
C PHE A 13 55.40 -44.61 15.50
N ALA A 14 55.68 -45.13 14.29
CA ALA A 14 55.53 -44.35 13.07
C ALA A 14 54.05 -43.89 12.82
N LEU A 15 53.08 -44.77 13.09
CA LEU A 15 51.64 -44.43 12.97
C LEU A 15 51.22 -43.38 14.00
N ILE A 16 51.74 -43.44 15.24
CA ILE A 16 51.47 -42.43 16.27
C ILE A 16 52.03 -41.05 15.86
N ILE A 17 53.27 -41.00 15.33
CA ILE A 17 53.86 -39.75 14.86
C ILE A 17 53.09 -39.19 13.70
N ALA A 18 52.68 -40.03 12.75
CA ALA A 18 51.82 -39.57 11.61
C ALA A 18 50.48 -39.04 12.09
N ALA A 19 49.84 -39.72 13.05
CA ALA A 19 48.59 -39.27 13.64
C ALA A 19 48.74 -37.94 14.40
N LEU A 20 49.80 -37.77 15.18
CA LEU A 20 50.09 -36.52 15.89
C LEU A 20 50.42 -35.39 14.91
N GLY A 21 51.12 -35.65 13.83
CA GLY A 21 51.39 -34.68 12.76
C GLY A 21 50.12 -34.23 12.05
N TYR A 22 49.23 -35.16 11.79
CA TYR A 22 47.94 -34.86 11.18
C TYR A 22 47.06 -34.00 12.11
N ILE A 23 46.98 -34.35 13.40
CA ILE A 23 46.25 -33.59 14.42
C ILE A 23 46.84 -32.17 14.55
N SER A 24 48.16 -32.04 14.58
CA SER A 24 48.84 -30.74 14.67
C SER A 24 48.58 -29.85 13.44
N TYR A 25 48.57 -30.47 12.26
CA TYR A 25 48.28 -29.77 11.01
C TYR A 25 46.82 -29.27 10.97
N ASP A 26 45.88 -30.10 11.35
CA ASP A 26 44.48 -29.75 11.42
C ASP A 26 44.21 -28.61 12.44
N LEU A 27 44.81 -28.70 13.63
CA LEU A 27 44.70 -27.63 14.64
C LEU A 27 45.31 -26.30 14.14
N TYR A 28 46.41 -26.36 13.38
CA TYR A 28 47.00 -25.18 12.78
C TYR A 28 46.08 -24.55 11.71
N MET A 29 45.43 -25.37 10.90
CA MET A 29 44.52 -24.91 9.86
C MET A 29 43.24 -24.30 10.47
N ASP A 30 42.70 -24.91 11.53
CA ASP A 30 41.54 -24.40 12.27
C ASP A 30 41.85 -23.04 12.96
N TYR A 31 43.05 -22.91 13.53
CA TYR A 31 43.53 -21.65 14.11
C TYR A 31 43.66 -20.54 13.07
N GLN A 32 44.14 -20.84 11.86
CA GLN A 32 44.23 -19.87 10.75
C GLN A 32 42.84 -19.45 10.21
N ALA A 33 41.87 -20.36 10.30
CA ALA A 33 40.51 -20.13 9.86
C ALA A 33 39.62 -19.41 10.90
N GLY A 34 40.15 -19.10 12.09
CA GLY A 34 39.40 -18.45 13.18
C GLY A 34 38.33 -19.33 13.82
N SER A 35 38.35 -20.65 13.55
CA SER A 35 37.36 -21.60 14.08
C SER A 35 37.65 -22.00 15.52
N PRO A 36 36.65 -22.24 16.39
CA PRO A 36 36.85 -22.74 17.71
C PRO A 36 37.48 -24.15 17.66
N ILE A 37 38.60 -24.35 18.35
CA ILE A 37 39.35 -25.62 18.37
C ILE A 37 38.53 -26.68 19.13
N SER A 38 37.95 -27.64 18.40
CA SER A 38 37.27 -28.80 18.97
C SER A 38 38.04 -30.07 18.67
N LEU A 39 38.60 -30.71 19.73
CA LEU A 39 39.41 -31.93 19.61
C LEU A 39 38.59 -33.22 19.40
N PHE A 40 37.24 -33.18 19.65
CA PHE A 40 36.39 -34.37 19.69
C PHE A 40 34.94 -34.15 19.23
N GLY A 41 34.62 -33.12 18.42
CA GLY A 41 33.27 -32.84 17.91
C GLY A 41 33.20 -32.80 16.39
N PRO A 42 32.00 -32.83 15.81
CA PRO A 42 31.83 -32.50 14.40
C PRO A 42 32.40 -31.10 14.15
N ARG A 43 33.29 -30.99 13.18
CA ARG A 43 33.87 -29.69 12.80
C ARG A 43 32.86 -28.92 12.04
N THR A 44 32.31 -27.90 12.68
CA THR A 44 31.41 -26.93 12.04
C THR A 44 32.23 -25.70 11.65
N ARG A 45 31.86 -25.09 10.55
CA ARG A 45 32.36 -23.80 10.09
C ARG A 45 31.20 -22.83 10.05
N ILE A 46 31.38 -21.68 10.62
CA ILE A 46 30.39 -20.57 10.50
C ILE A 46 30.67 -19.87 9.17
N ILE A 47 29.65 -19.72 8.36
CA ILE A 47 29.67 -18.97 7.10
C ILE A 47 28.53 -17.97 7.09
N GLU A 48 28.72 -16.88 6.37
CA GLU A 48 27.68 -15.89 6.11
C GLU A 48 26.49 -16.54 5.39
N CYS A 49 25.27 -16.19 5.78
CA CYS A 49 24.07 -16.69 5.14
C CYS A 49 23.88 -15.99 3.78
N GLU A 50 23.94 -16.77 2.71
CA GLU A 50 23.82 -16.24 1.33
C GLU A 50 22.45 -15.64 1.04
N ASP A 51 21.38 -16.17 1.65
CA ASP A 51 20.00 -15.71 1.39
C ASP A 51 19.73 -14.28 1.87
N CYS A 52 20.42 -13.85 2.91
CA CYS A 52 20.27 -12.52 3.48
C CYS A 52 21.58 -11.71 3.49
N GLU A 53 22.63 -12.22 2.83
CA GLU A 53 23.93 -11.54 2.75
C GLU A 53 24.46 -11.11 4.13
N GLY A 54 24.24 -11.96 5.16
CA GLY A 54 24.66 -11.70 6.53
C GLY A 54 23.79 -10.74 7.34
N SER A 55 22.74 -10.15 6.77
CA SER A 55 21.87 -9.21 7.47
C SER A 55 20.96 -9.84 8.53
N GLY A 56 20.66 -11.12 8.38
CA GLY A 56 19.64 -11.82 9.19
C GLY A 56 18.19 -11.55 8.77
N GLU A 57 17.96 -10.68 7.83
CA GLU A 57 16.63 -10.25 7.37
C GLU A 57 16.52 -10.34 5.84
N ILE A 58 15.32 -10.61 5.37
CA ILE A 58 14.98 -10.60 3.94
C ILE A 58 13.87 -9.59 3.73
N THR A 59 14.04 -8.72 2.75
CA THR A 59 13.03 -7.73 2.34
C THR A 59 12.52 -8.07 0.94
N TYR A 60 11.20 -8.05 0.77
CA TYR A 60 10.56 -8.25 -0.52
C TYR A 60 9.44 -7.22 -0.75
N ILE A 61 9.13 -6.98 -2.00
CA ILE A 61 8.05 -6.06 -2.40
C ILE A 61 6.71 -6.64 -1.91
N CYS A 62 5.89 -5.81 -1.27
CA CYS A 62 4.55 -6.19 -0.85
C CYS A 62 3.69 -6.49 -2.10
N SER A 63 3.22 -7.72 -2.22
CA SER A 63 2.43 -8.16 -3.37
C SER A 63 0.99 -7.64 -3.36
N GLU A 64 0.46 -7.24 -2.20
CA GLU A 64 -0.89 -6.69 -2.07
C GLU A 64 -1.00 -5.29 -2.70
N CYS A 65 0.07 -4.51 -2.67
CA CYS A 65 0.12 -3.16 -3.19
C CYS A 65 1.19 -2.94 -4.27
N ASP A 66 1.77 -4.02 -4.79
CA ASP A 66 2.84 -3.98 -5.79
C ASP A 66 4.00 -3.01 -5.44
N GLY A 67 4.22 -2.80 -4.14
CA GLY A 67 5.26 -1.92 -3.63
C GLY A 67 4.86 -0.45 -3.48
N GLU A 68 3.63 -0.09 -3.77
CA GLU A 68 3.16 1.30 -3.68
C GLU A 68 2.85 1.77 -2.24
N GLY A 69 2.67 0.82 -1.32
CA GLY A 69 2.31 1.10 0.07
C GLY A 69 0.84 1.49 0.27
N VAL A 70 0.08 1.62 -0.81
CA VAL A 70 -1.34 1.97 -0.80
C VAL A 70 -2.13 1.02 -1.69
N VAL A 71 -3.42 0.87 -1.39
CA VAL A 71 -4.38 0.11 -2.18
C VAL A 71 -5.59 0.97 -2.52
N ASP A 72 -6.28 0.67 -3.59
CA ASP A 72 -7.50 1.36 -3.95
C ASP A 72 -8.56 1.22 -2.85
N CYS A 73 -9.21 2.33 -2.49
CA CYS A 73 -10.30 2.31 -1.52
C CYS A 73 -11.49 1.54 -2.09
N PRO A 74 -11.91 0.42 -1.46
CA PRO A 74 -12.98 -0.43 -1.99
C PRO A 74 -14.36 0.23 -1.94
N GLU A 75 -14.58 1.19 -1.03
CA GLU A 75 -15.86 1.91 -0.91
C GLU A 75 -16.15 2.85 -2.09
N CYS A 76 -15.12 3.29 -2.80
CA CYS A 76 -15.26 4.22 -3.90
C CYS A 76 -14.53 3.79 -5.17
N ASP A 77 -14.07 2.55 -5.23
CA ASP A 77 -13.32 1.98 -6.36
C ASP A 77 -12.17 2.90 -6.81
N GLY A 78 -11.37 3.39 -5.86
CA GLY A 78 -10.22 4.25 -6.13
C GLY A 78 -10.55 5.70 -6.52
N THR A 79 -11.83 6.06 -6.65
CA THR A 79 -12.23 7.39 -7.16
C THR A 79 -12.15 8.52 -6.14
N GLY A 80 -12.06 8.21 -4.85
CA GLY A 80 -12.08 9.15 -3.74
C GLY A 80 -13.43 9.83 -3.50
N LYS A 81 -14.47 9.46 -4.25
CA LYS A 81 -15.76 10.17 -4.20
C LYS A 81 -16.95 9.28 -4.55
N HIS A 82 -18.09 9.65 -4.00
CA HIS A 82 -19.37 9.05 -4.32
C HIS A 82 -20.24 10.04 -5.08
N LYS A 83 -20.96 9.54 -6.07
CA LYS A 83 -21.96 10.32 -6.80
C LYS A 83 -23.03 10.83 -5.84
N CYS A 84 -23.37 12.12 -5.90
CA CYS A 84 -24.45 12.68 -5.11
C CYS A 84 -25.79 12.10 -5.57
N LEU A 85 -26.45 11.35 -4.69
CA LEU A 85 -27.73 10.69 -5.00
C LEU A 85 -28.92 11.68 -5.13
N PHE A 86 -28.80 12.86 -4.52
CA PHE A 86 -29.86 13.86 -4.57
C PHE A 86 -29.97 14.54 -5.94
N CYS A 87 -28.85 14.84 -6.56
CA CYS A 87 -28.82 15.46 -7.89
C CYS A 87 -28.29 14.50 -8.97
N PHE A 88 -28.15 13.22 -8.66
CA PHE A 88 -27.68 12.20 -9.58
C PHE A 88 -26.36 12.57 -10.30
N GLY A 89 -25.49 13.30 -9.59
CA GLY A 89 -24.19 13.71 -10.12
C GLY A 89 -24.18 15.01 -10.90
N GLU A 90 -25.32 15.67 -11.10
CA GLU A 90 -25.38 16.89 -11.88
C GLU A 90 -24.91 18.15 -11.15
N GLY A 91 -24.84 18.11 -9.82
CA GLY A 91 -24.47 19.25 -8.98
C GLY A 91 -25.56 20.29 -8.83
N LYS A 92 -26.68 20.13 -9.53
CA LYS A 92 -27.81 21.05 -9.55
C LYS A 92 -29.13 20.30 -9.46
N GLU A 93 -30.13 21.00 -8.99
CA GLU A 93 -31.50 20.51 -8.88
C GLU A 93 -32.45 21.45 -9.65
N GLU A 94 -33.55 20.91 -10.13
CA GLU A 94 -34.55 21.68 -10.80
C GLU A 94 -35.16 22.69 -9.81
N CYS A 95 -35.21 23.97 -10.20
CA CYS A 95 -35.79 25.00 -9.36
C CYS A 95 -37.27 24.74 -9.15
N TYR A 96 -37.64 24.46 -7.90
CA TYR A 96 -39.04 24.13 -7.55
C TYR A 96 -40.04 25.25 -7.83
N ARG A 97 -39.60 26.52 -7.87
CA ARG A 97 -40.48 27.66 -8.11
C ARG A 97 -40.88 27.86 -9.57
N CYS A 98 -40.09 27.42 -10.49
CA CYS A 98 -40.32 27.57 -11.90
C CYS A 98 -40.31 26.27 -12.69
N HIS A 99 -40.15 25.12 -11.99
CA HIS A 99 -40.12 23.80 -12.59
C HIS A 99 -39.22 23.76 -13.83
N GLY A 100 -37.95 24.17 -13.63
CA GLY A 100 -36.90 24.11 -14.65
C GLY A 100 -36.98 25.18 -15.75
N SER A 101 -38.10 25.92 -15.86
CA SER A 101 -38.32 26.89 -16.95
C SER A 101 -37.46 28.16 -16.87
N GLY A 102 -36.91 28.48 -15.70
CA GLY A 102 -36.21 29.73 -15.41
C GLY A 102 -37.11 30.95 -15.36
N ARG A 103 -38.41 30.77 -15.63
CA ARG A 103 -39.39 31.81 -15.67
C ARG A 103 -40.60 31.46 -14.82
N LYS A 104 -41.27 32.45 -14.33
CA LYS A 104 -42.54 32.31 -13.63
C LYS A 104 -43.57 33.31 -14.18
N GLU A 105 -44.78 33.05 -13.88
CA GLU A 105 -45.89 33.96 -14.23
C GLU A 105 -45.63 35.36 -13.66
N CYS A 106 -45.80 36.38 -14.47
CA CYS A 106 -45.60 37.74 -14.05
C CYS A 106 -46.64 38.11 -13.00
N SER A 107 -46.15 38.40 -11.79
CA SER A 107 -47.03 38.70 -10.66
C SER A 107 -47.86 39.98 -10.83
N ASN A 108 -47.38 40.93 -11.65
CA ASN A 108 -48.03 42.22 -11.84
C ASN A 108 -49.20 42.15 -12.81
N CYS A 109 -49.21 41.23 -13.76
CA CYS A 109 -50.28 41.08 -14.73
C CYS A 109 -50.94 39.70 -14.71
N SER A 110 -50.60 38.86 -13.71
CA SER A 110 -51.08 37.47 -13.55
C SER A 110 -51.01 36.70 -14.88
N GLY A 111 -49.84 36.80 -15.54
CA GLY A 111 -49.54 36.07 -16.78
C GLY A 111 -50.20 36.62 -18.06
N SER A 112 -51.08 37.60 -17.98
CA SER A 112 -51.81 38.11 -19.15
C SER A 112 -50.94 38.88 -20.17
N GLY A 113 -49.81 39.41 -19.73
CA GLY A 113 -48.96 40.29 -20.52
C GLY A 113 -49.47 41.74 -20.62
N HIS A 114 -50.66 42.02 -20.07
CA HIS A 114 -51.29 43.31 -20.13
C HIS A 114 -51.62 43.84 -18.73
N ASP A 115 -51.57 45.10 -18.53
CA ASP A 115 -52.00 45.76 -17.30
C ASP A 115 -53.55 45.84 -17.18
N LEU A 116 -54.06 46.49 -16.12
CA LEU A 116 -55.48 46.62 -15.85
C LEU A 116 -56.23 47.50 -16.89
N TRP A 117 -55.52 48.29 -17.67
CA TRP A 117 -56.07 49.14 -18.72
C TRP A 117 -55.97 48.51 -20.11
N GLY A 118 -55.48 47.26 -20.23
CA GLY A 118 -55.25 46.55 -21.47
C GLY A 118 -53.99 46.97 -22.22
N GLU A 119 -53.16 47.79 -21.60
CA GLU A 119 -51.85 48.19 -22.13
C GLU A 119 -50.79 47.08 -21.87
N ARG A 120 -49.72 47.13 -22.62
CA ARG A 120 -48.62 46.24 -22.48
C ARG A 120 -47.99 46.33 -21.06
N CYS A 121 -47.96 45.21 -20.35
CA CYS A 121 -47.34 45.15 -19.00
C CYS A 121 -45.85 45.51 -19.04
N SER A 122 -45.52 46.62 -18.41
CA SER A 122 -44.12 47.11 -18.37
C SER A 122 -43.17 46.28 -17.56
N TRP A 123 -43.68 45.43 -16.63
CA TRP A 123 -42.86 44.56 -15.80
C TRP A 123 -42.35 43.31 -16.53
N CYS A 124 -43.07 42.83 -17.50
CA CYS A 124 -42.69 41.64 -18.28
C CYS A 124 -42.61 41.95 -19.79
N ASP A 125 -42.62 43.19 -20.14
CA ASP A 125 -42.62 43.65 -21.55
C ASP A 125 -43.69 42.93 -22.41
N GLY A 126 -44.84 42.70 -21.84
CA GLY A 126 -45.94 42.04 -22.52
C GLY A 126 -45.83 40.54 -22.70
N THR A 127 -44.80 39.91 -22.14
CA THR A 127 -44.60 38.46 -22.28
C THR A 127 -45.47 37.63 -21.35
N GLY A 128 -46.08 38.24 -20.34
CA GLY A 128 -46.77 37.52 -19.27
C GLY A 128 -45.88 36.74 -18.29
N GLN A 129 -44.59 36.75 -18.53
CA GLN A 129 -43.62 35.98 -17.73
C GLN A 129 -42.50 36.88 -17.20
N GLU A 130 -42.06 36.60 -16.00
CA GLU A 130 -40.90 37.24 -15.40
C GLU A 130 -39.81 36.22 -15.08
N ARG A 131 -38.58 36.70 -14.94
CA ARG A 131 -37.44 35.89 -14.58
C ARG A 131 -37.65 35.34 -13.19
N CYS A 132 -37.44 34.02 -13.01
CA CYS A 132 -37.50 33.40 -11.71
C CYS A 132 -36.33 33.90 -10.84
N SER A 133 -36.65 34.61 -9.76
CA SER A 133 -35.64 35.19 -8.86
C SER A 133 -34.91 34.15 -8.05
N SER A 134 -35.53 32.99 -7.73
CA SER A 134 -34.90 31.94 -6.95
C SER A 134 -33.71 31.33 -7.66
N CYS A 135 -33.82 31.03 -8.93
CA CYS A 135 -32.73 30.45 -9.74
C CYS A 135 -32.09 31.51 -10.68
N SER A 136 -32.37 32.77 -10.48
CA SER A 136 -31.87 33.83 -11.36
C SER A 136 -32.08 33.55 -12.85
N GLY A 137 -33.19 32.90 -13.20
CA GLY A 137 -33.58 32.60 -14.57
C GLY A 137 -32.89 31.42 -15.22
N THR A 138 -32.09 30.67 -14.48
CA THR A 138 -31.39 29.48 -15.00
C THR A 138 -32.26 28.24 -15.12
N GLY A 139 -33.36 28.18 -14.34
CA GLY A 139 -34.18 26.98 -14.18
C GLY A 139 -33.68 26.00 -13.14
N TYR A 140 -32.45 26.18 -12.68
CA TYR A 140 -31.80 25.25 -11.75
C TYR A 140 -31.23 25.97 -10.55
N GLU A 141 -31.17 25.29 -9.44
CA GLU A 141 -30.55 25.72 -8.20
C GLU A 141 -29.37 24.76 -7.87
N GLU A 142 -28.41 25.28 -7.16
CA GLU A 142 -27.26 24.48 -6.73
C GLU A 142 -27.70 23.38 -5.75
N CYS A 143 -27.30 22.13 -5.96
CA CYS A 143 -27.60 21.04 -5.04
C CYS A 143 -26.89 21.25 -3.71
N MET A 144 -27.67 21.54 -2.68
CA MET A 144 -27.17 21.83 -1.34
C MET A 144 -26.48 20.61 -0.69
N ASN A 145 -26.88 19.39 -1.08
CA ASN A 145 -26.28 18.16 -0.53
C ASN A 145 -24.83 17.91 -0.96
N CYS A 146 -24.40 18.46 -2.07
CA CYS A 146 -23.03 18.33 -2.58
C CYS A 146 -22.39 19.68 -2.89
N PHE A 147 -23.06 20.78 -2.54
CA PHE A 147 -22.59 22.15 -2.80
C PHE A 147 -22.18 22.35 -4.27
N GLY A 148 -23.06 21.96 -5.19
CA GLY A 148 -22.84 22.09 -6.61
C GLY A 148 -21.85 21.14 -7.27
N ARG A 149 -21.12 20.33 -6.49
CA ARG A 149 -20.05 19.47 -7.01
C ARG A 149 -20.52 18.24 -7.79
N GLY A 150 -21.76 17.78 -7.54
CA GLY A 150 -22.29 16.54 -8.11
C GLY A 150 -21.79 15.27 -7.40
N TYR A 151 -20.84 15.39 -6.51
CA TYR A 151 -20.28 14.28 -5.74
C TYR A 151 -19.98 14.68 -4.29
N LYS A 152 -19.81 13.69 -3.45
CA LYS A 152 -19.30 13.81 -2.06
C LYS A 152 -17.98 13.10 -1.94
N PRO A 153 -17.02 13.56 -1.12
CA PRO A 153 -15.81 12.82 -0.85
C PRO A 153 -16.16 11.48 -0.18
N CYS A 154 -15.40 10.46 -0.48
CA CYS A 154 -15.48 9.18 0.20
C CYS A 154 -14.97 9.36 1.64
N PHE A 155 -15.77 8.96 2.60
CA PHE A 155 -15.42 9.09 4.01
C PHE A 155 -14.32 8.13 4.43
N GLU A 156 -14.28 6.94 3.84
CA GLU A 156 -13.33 5.88 4.20
C GLU A 156 -11.89 6.28 3.89
N CYS A 157 -11.69 7.01 2.81
CA CYS A 157 -10.37 7.46 2.36
C CYS A 157 -10.20 8.99 2.35
N ASP A 158 -11.07 9.71 3.05
CA ASP A 158 -11.08 11.18 3.10
C ASP A 158 -11.02 11.87 1.73
N GLY A 159 -11.47 11.18 0.69
CA GLY A 159 -11.48 11.67 -0.69
C GLY A 159 -10.19 11.40 -1.48
N GLU A 160 -9.23 10.71 -0.91
CA GLU A 160 -7.94 10.39 -1.58
C GLU A 160 -8.08 9.30 -2.65
N GLY A 161 -9.02 8.37 -2.45
CA GLY A 161 -9.23 7.23 -3.34
C GLY A 161 -8.42 6.01 -2.95
N THR A 162 -7.41 6.16 -2.09
CA THR A 162 -6.54 5.09 -1.65
C THR A 162 -6.53 4.95 -0.13
N LEU A 163 -6.19 3.77 0.34
CA LEU A 163 -5.95 3.45 1.76
C LEU A 163 -4.53 2.91 1.91
N LEU A 164 -3.97 3.05 3.10
CA LEU A 164 -2.69 2.41 3.41
C LEU A 164 -2.82 0.89 3.27
N CYS A 165 -1.82 0.27 2.68
CA CYS A 165 -1.74 -1.18 2.61
C CYS A 165 -1.46 -1.75 4.00
N GLU A 166 -2.41 -2.49 4.57
CA GLU A 166 -2.29 -3.06 5.91
C GLU A 166 -1.22 -4.14 5.99
N GLU A 167 -0.94 -4.86 4.90
CA GLU A 167 0.04 -5.95 4.86
C GLU A 167 1.48 -5.44 5.11
N CYS A 168 1.79 -4.22 4.69
CA CYS A 168 3.11 -3.61 4.84
C CYS A 168 3.10 -2.28 5.59
N ASP A 169 2.01 -1.98 6.29
CA ASP A 169 1.84 -0.71 7.04
C ASP A 169 2.16 0.54 6.20
N GLY A 170 1.91 0.48 4.90
CA GLY A 170 2.16 1.58 3.96
C GLY A 170 3.61 1.69 3.45
N GLU A 171 4.51 0.79 3.85
CA GLU A 171 5.92 0.86 3.46
C GLU A 171 6.19 0.34 2.03
N GLY A 172 5.25 -0.40 1.44
CA GLY A 172 5.40 -1.03 0.13
C GLY A 172 6.31 -2.26 0.14
N GLN A 173 6.96 -2.55 1.26
CA GLN A 173 7.89 -3.64 1.44
C GLN A 173 7.61 -4.37 2.75
N ILE A 174 7.91 -5.66 2.76
CA ILE A 174 7.79 -6.50 3.95
C ILE A 174 9.18 -7.04 4.28
N THR A 175 9.62 -6.78 5.51
CA THR A 175 10.87 -7.32 6.04
C THR A 175 10.56 -8.44 7.02
N MET A 176 11.19 -9.59 6.84
CA MET A 176 11.06 -10.73 7.73
C MET A 176 12.41 -11.29 8.13
N THR A 177 12.44 -11.97 9.27
CA THR A 177 13.60 -12.72 9.71
C THR A 177 13.98 -13.79 8.69
N CYS A 178 15.24 -13.85 8.29
CA CYS A 178 15.72 -14.86 7.35
C CYS A 178 15.51 -16.27 7.92
N PRO A 179 14.67 -17.11 7.29
CA PRO A 179 14.35 -18.44 7.82
C PRO A 179 15.51 -19.43 7.74
N ASN A 180 16.50 -19.18 6.89
CA ASN A 180 17.64 -20.07 6.70
C ASN A 180 18.69 -19.94 7.81
N CYS A 181 18.76 -18.80 8.48
CA CYS A 181 19.68 -18.55 9.59
C CYS A 181 18.98 -18.09 10.88
N ASP A 182 17.65 -18.16 10.92
CA ASP A 182 16.84 -17.70 12.06
C ASP A 182 17.22 -16.29 12.55
N GLY A 183 17.57 -15.40 11.63
CA GLY A 183 17.97 -14.02 11.93
C GLY A 183 19.43 -13.84 12.37
N ALA A 184 20.21 -14.90 12.46
CA ALA A 184 21.62 -14.82 12.91
C ALA A 184 22.56 -14.17 11.88
N GLY A 185 22.16 -14.14 10.59
CA GLY A 185 23.02 -13.70 9.48
C GLY A 185 24.11 -14.73 9.10
N GLU A 186 24.29 -15.77 9.90
CA GLU A 186 25.31 -16.79 9.75
C GLU A 186 24.71 -18.19 9.89
N ILE A 187 25.30 -19.18 9.22
CA ILE A 187 24.90 -20.58 9.32
C ILE A 187 26.10 -21.49 9.66
N GLU A 188 25.85 -22.54 10.41
CA GLU A 188 26.84 -23.56 10.70
C GLU A 188 26.79 -24.67 9.64
N VAL A 189 27.93 -24.90 8.98
CA VAL A 189 28.08 -25.98 7.98
C VAL A 189 29.03 -27.03 8.52
N SER A 190 28.60 -28.30 8.51
CA SER A 190 29.47 -29.42 8.83
C SER A 190 30.51 -29.66 7.71
N ARG A 191 31.73 -29.95 8.11
CA ARG A 191 32.87 -30.21 7.20
C ARG A 191 33.00 -31.70 6.88
#